data_a3a0be02133a11664091692374889f5f
#
_entry.id   a3a0be02133a11664091692374889f5f
#
_cell.length_a   1.000
_cell.length_b   1.000
_cell.length_c   1.000
_cell.angle_alpha   90.00
_cell.angle_beta   90.00
_cell.angle_gamma   90.00
#
_symmetry.space_group_name_H-M   'P 1'
#
loop_
_entity.id
_entity.type
_entity.pdbx_description
1 polymer ?
#
loop_
_entity_poly.entity_id
_entity_poly.type
_entity_poly.pdbx_seq_one_letter_code
_entity_poly.pdbx_strand_id
1 'polypeptide(L)'
;TNVIPAEGRAVFNIRFNDRWTAESLGAWIRERFDAFGGDYALELRSGADSFLTAPGELTGRVAGAVERVTGRRPAFSTSGGTSDARFVKDYAPVVELGLVNATIHKTDENVRVEEIETLTRIYQAVLEDSFPERG
;
A
#
# COMPACT_ATOMS: atom_id res chain seq x y z
N THR A 1 5.84 -15.35 44.34
CA THR A 1 7.23 -14.89 44.16
C THR A 1 7.22 -13.64 43.31
N ASN A 2 7.47 -12.50 43.96
CA ASN A 2 7.59 -11.22 43.25
C ASN A 2 9.01 -11.12 42.69
N VAL A 3 9.20 -11.58 41.45
CA VAL A 3 10.48 -11.45 40.75
C VAL A 3 10.29 -10.45 39.60
N ILE A 4 11.08 -9.40 39.62
CA ILE A 4 11.16 -8.47 38.49
C ILE A 4 12.07 -9.15 37.47
N PRO A 5 11.64 -9.34 36.19
CA PRO A 5 12.47 -9.95 35.20
C PRO A 5 13.68 -9.04 34.91
N ALA A 6 14.85 -9.63 34.71
CA ALA A 6 16.09 -8.91 34.37
C ALA A 6 16.04 -8.37 32.93
N GLU A 7 15.29 -9.03 32.03
CA GLU A 7 15.16 -8.66 30.65
C GLU A 7 13.68 -8.70 30.24
N GLY A 8 13.30 -7.76 29.39
CA GLY A 8 12.03 -7.74 28.67
C GLY A 8 12.28 -7.74 27.16
N ARG A 9 11.49 -8.50 26.39
CA ARG A 9 11.58 -8.51 24.92
C ARG A 9 10.25 -8.13 24.31
N ALA A 10 10.28 -7.20 23.35
CA ALA A 10 9.12 -6.83 22.57
C ALA A 10 9.43 -6.94 21.08
N VAL A 11 8.46 -7.36 20.30
CA VAL A 11 8.50 -7.35 18.82
C VAL A 11 7.28 -6.58 18.34
N PHE A 12 7.52 -5.62 17.46
CA PHE A 12 6.44 -4.81 16.90
C PHE A 12 6.70 -4.53 15.42
N ASN A 13 5.65 -4.17 14.71
CA ASN A 13 5.71 -3.80 13.30
C ASN A 13 5.13 -2.39 13.14
N ILE A 14 5.79 -1.56 12.34
CA ILE A 14 5.33 -0.22 12.01
C ILE A 14 5.13 -0.13 10.50
N ARG A 15 3.92 0.23 10.09
CA ARG A 15 3.63 0.65 8.73
C ARG A 15 3.64 2.17 8.69
N PHE A 16 4.40 2.73 7.78
CA PHE A 16 4.61 4.16 7.67
C PHE A 16 4.24 4.67 6.26
N ASN A 17 3.95 5.94 6.16
CA ASN A 17 3.62 6.61 4.91
C ASN A 17 4.89 7.17 4.23
N ASP A 18 4.70 7.80 3.08
CA ASP A 18 5.73 8.39 2.23
C ASP A 18 6.51 9.57 2.86
N ARG A 19 6.11 10.04 4.05
CA ARG A 19 6.87 11.05 4.82
C ARG A 19 8.03 10.46 5.63
N TRP A 20 8.09 9.14 5.70
CA TRP A 20 9.11 8.42 6.44
C TRP A 20 9.86 7.46 5.51
N THR A 21 11.14 7.29 5.77
CA THR A 21 11.94 6.17 5.28
C THR A 21 12.22 5.23 6.44
N ALA A 22 12.66 3.99 6.15
CA ALA A 22 13.09 3.06 7.19
C ALA A 22 14.21 3.66 8.06
N GLU A 23 15.13 4.40 7.43
CA GLU A 23 16.24 5.06 8.12
C GLU A 23 15.75 6.17 9.06
N SER A 24 14.93 7.12 8.56
CA SER A 24 14.43 8.24 9.36
C SER A 24 13.54 7.79 10.51
N LEU A 25 12.69 6.78 10.27
CA LEU A 25 11.87 6.18 11.31
C LEU A 25 12.73 5.46 12.35
N GLY A 26 13.76 4.74 11.91
CA GLY A 26 14.71 4.08 12.80
C GLY A 26 15.46 5.08 13.69
N ALA A 27 15.91 6.19 13.13
CA ALA A 27 16.55 7.27 13.89
C ALA A 27 15.60 7.86 14.92
N TRP A 28 14.35 8.12 14.55
CA TRP A 28 13.33 8.64 15.46
C TRP A 28 13.04 7.68 16.62
N ILE A 29 12.94 6.38 16.34
CA ILE A 29 12.71 5.36 17.39
C ILE A 29 13.88 5.35 18.38
N ARG A 30 15.14 5.36 17.89
CA ARG A 30 16.32 5.42 18.76
C ARG A 30 16.30 6.67 19.65
N GLU A 31 16.06 7.83 19.07
CA GLU A 31 15.95 9.08 19.83
C GLU A 31 14.93 8.98 20.98
N ARG A 32 13.78 8.30 20.74
CA ARG A 32 12.76 8.13 21.78
C ARG A 32 13.21 7.18 22.89
N PHE A 33 13.91 6.10 22.54
CA PHE A 33 14.44 5.16 23.50
C PHE A 33 15.56 5.78 24.32
N ASP A 34 16.46 6.52 23.68
CA ASP A 34 17.54 7.24 24.37
C ASP A 34 16.98 8.29 25.34
N ALA A 35 15.96 9.03 24.94
CA ALA A 35 15.27 10.02 25.77
C ALA A 35 14.54 9.39 26.97
N PHE A 36 14.00 8.17 26.81
CA PHE A 36 13.38 7.43 27.91
C PHE A 36 14.42 6.91 28.92
N GLY A 37 15.62 6.57 28.44
CA GLY A 37 16.71 6.03 29.23
C GLY A 37 16.61 4.53 29.49
N GLY A 38 17.66 3.98 30.09
CA GLY A 38 17.82 2.53 30.35
C GLY A 38 18.64 1.84 29.28
N ASP A 39 19.03 0.61 29.57
CA ASP A 39 19.78 -0.23 28.63
C ASP A 39 18.80 -0.92 27.67
N TYR A 40 19.05 -0.80 26.38
CA TYR A 40 18.26 -1.50 25.37
C TYR A 40 19.11 -1.95 24.17
N ALA A 41 18.63 -2.98 23.50
CA ALA A 41 19.11 -3.40 22.18
C ALA A 41 17.96 -3.31 21.18
N LEU A 42 18.13 -2.55 20.08
CA LEU A 42 17.12 -2.36 19.07
C LEU A 42 17.60 -2.91 17.72
N GLU A 43 16.94 -3.95 17.24
CA GLU A 43 17.13 -4.47 15.89
C GLU A 43 15.98 -4.00 15.00
N LEU A 44 16.29 -3.35 13.88
CA LEU A 44 15.33 -2.89 12.90
C LEU A 44 15.53 -3.62 11.58
N ARG A 45 14.44 -4.10 11.00
CA ARG A 45 14.44 -4.73 9.68
C ARG A 45 13.38 -4.05 8.83
N SER A 46 13.74 -3.65 7.62
CA SER A 46 12.80 -3.11 6.63
C SER A 46 12.89 -3.90 5.34
N GLY A 47 11.74 -4.13 4.70
CA GLY A 47 11.67 -4.79 3.39
C GLY A 47 11.68 -3.82 2.22
N ALA A 48 11.04 -2.67 2.37
CA ALA A 48 10.98 -1.58 1.38
C ALA A 48 10.34 -0.34 2.01
N ASP A 49 10.65 0.82 1.45
CA ASP A 49 9.98 2.06 1.82
C ASP A 49 8.58 2.16 1.20
N SER A 50 7.75 2.98 1.81
CA SER A 50 6.46 3.37 1.24
C SER A 50 6.65 4.25 0.01
N PHE A 51 5.64 4.34 -0.83
CA PHE A 51 5.65 5.22 -1.99
C PHE A 51 4.29 5.88 -2.18
N LEU A 52 4.29 6.98 -2.91
CA LEU A 52 3.11 7.70 -3.34
C LEU A 52 3.20 7.95 -4.84
N THR A 53 2.22 7.49 -5.59
CA THR A 53 2.06 7.87 -6.99
C THR A 53 1.34 9.20 -7.06
N ALA A 54 2.02 10.24 -7.55
CA ALA A 54 1.40 11.53 -7.77
C ALA A 54 0.30 11.42 -8.86
N PRO A 55 -0.81 12.16 -8.73
CA PRO A 55 -1.80 12.26 -9.80
C PRO A 55 -1.16 12.70 -11.12
N GLY A 56 -1.48 12.01 -12.22
CA GLY A 56 -0.90 12.25 -13.53
C GLY A 56 -1.67 11.55 -14.63
N GLU A 57 -1.07 11.41 -15.81
CA GLU A 57 -1.73 10.83 -16.98
C GLU A 57 -2.23 9.41 -16.73
N LEU A 58 -1.40 8.53 -16.17
CA LEU A 58 -1.79 7.14 -15.89
C LEU A 58 -2.94 7.06 -14.88
N THR A 59 -2.85 7.79 -13.77
CA THR A 59 -3.91 7.83 -12.77
C THR A 59 -5.21 8.40 -13.33
N GLY A 60 -5.11 9.43 -14.18
CA GLY A 60 -6.26 10.02 -14.89
C GLY A 60 -6.92 9.03 -15.84
N ARG A 61 -6.13 8.28 -16.61
CA ARG A 61 -6.61 7.25 -17.54
C ARG A 61 -7.36 6.14 -16.79
N VAL A 62 -6.76 5.61 -15.74
CA VAL A 62 -7.40 4.58 -14.90
C VAL A 62 -8.69 5.10 -14.27
N ALA A 63 -8.68 6.31 -13.70
CA ALA A 63 -9.88 6.91 -13.12
C ALA A 63 -10.98 7.13 -14.16
N GLY A 64 -10.63 7.55 -15.38
CA GLY A 64 -11.57 7.70 -16.49
C GLY A 64 -12.19 6.37 -16.93
N ALA A 65 -11.39 5.30 -17.00
CA ALA A 65 -11.88 3.97 -17.33
C ALA A 65 -12.87 3.46 -16.26
N VAL A 66 -12.54 3.63 -14.97
CA VAL A 66 -13.45 3.28 -13.87
C VAL A 66 -14.76 4.04 -13.99
N GLU A 67 -14.70 5.36 -14.21
CA GLU A 67 -15.89 6.21 -14.32
C GLU A 67 -16.78 5.81 -15.51
N ARG A 68 -16.19 5.53 -16.69
CA ARG A 68 -16.93 5.06 -17.87
C ARG A 68 -17.65 3.73 -17.62
N VAL A 69 -16.99 2.79 -16.96
CA VAL A 69 -17.57 1.43 -16.78
C VAL A 69 -18.57 1.38 -15.63
N THR A 70 -18.32 2.15 -14.56
CA THR A 70 -19.12 2.04 -13.32
C THR A 70 -20.08 3.20 -13.08
N GLY A 71 -19.93 4.31 -13.82
CA GLY A 71 -20.63 5.57 -13.55
C GLY A 71 -20.13 6.29 -12.29
N ARG A 72 -19.06 5.83 -11.65
CA ARG A 72 -18.51 6.39 -10.41
C ARG A 72 -17.06 6.79 -10.60
N ARG A 73 -16.73 8.03 -10.25
CA ARG A 73 -15.36 8.49 -10.23
C ARG A 73 -14.64 7.95 -8.98
N PRO A 74 -13.53 7.23 -9.12
CA PRO A 74 -12.80 6.70 -7.97
C PRO A 74 -12.10 7.81 -7.20
N ALA A 75 -11.98 7.65 -5.88
CA ALA A 75 -11.10 8.48 -5.07
C ALA A 75 -9.68 7.88 -5.06
N PHE A 76 -8.67 8.72 -5.20
CA PHE A 76 -7.30 8.31 -4.96
C PHE A 76 -7.05 8.17 -3.46
N SER A 77 -6.43 7.07 -3.07
CA SER A 77 -6.21 6.73 -1.67
C SER A 77 -4.89 5.99 -1.49
N THR A 78 -4.30 6.14 -0.34
CA THR A 78 -3.13 5.37 0.12
C THR A 78 -3.52 4.32 1.17
N SER A 79 -4.81 4.04 1.34
CA SER A 79 -5.32 3.10 2.32
C SER A 79 -5.25 1.62 1.91
N GLY A 80 -4.72 1.33 0.74
CA GLY A 80 -4.54 -0.03 0.24
C GLY A 80 -3.51 -0.85 1.03
N GLY A 81 -3.46 -2.15 0.75
CA GLY A 81 -2.47 -3.06 1.29
C GLY A 81 -1.09 -2.86 0.68
N THR A 82 -0.13 -3.63 1.15
CA THR A 82 1.20 -3.72 0.54
C THR A 82 1.13 -4.59 -0.71
N SER A 83 1.74 -4.14 -1.80
CA SER A 83 1.81 -4.89 -3.07
C SER A 83 3.23 -4.89 -3.66
N ASP A 84 3.42 -5.60 -4.75
CA ASP A 84 4.67 -5.60 -5.52
C ASP A 84 4.90 -4.30 -6.29
N ALA A 85 3.91 -3.42 -6.36
CA ALA A 85 4.03 -2.07 -6.91
C ALA A 85 5.20 -1.29 -6.29
N ARG A 86 5.51 -1.53 -5.01
CA ARG A 86 6.67 -0.96 -4.30
C ARG A 86 8.03 -1.26 -4.95
N PHE A 87 8.13 -2.33 -5.73
CA PHE A 87 9.34 -2.69 -6.47
C PHE A 87 9.31 -2.19 -7.92
N VAL A 88 8.11 -2.03 -8.48
CA VAL A 88 7.92 -1.58 -9.87
C VAL A 88 8.02 -0.06 -9.99
N LYS A 89 7.66 0.68 -8.94
CA LYS A 89 7.62 2.14 -8.91
C LYS A 89 8.92 2.84 -9.35
N ASP A 90 10.06 2.18 -9.15
CA ASP A 90 11.38 2.73 -9.48
C ASP A 90 11.71 2.58 -10.98
N TYR A 91 10.91 1.79 -11.72
CA TYR A 91 11.12 1.47 -13.14
C TYR A 91 10.02 2.01 -14.03
N ALA A 92 8.79 2.15 -13.50
CA ALA A 92 7.64 2.61 -14.26
C ALA A 92 6.60 3.30 -13.34
N PRO A 93 5.76 4.20 -13.89
CA PRO A 93 4.59 4.70 -13.18
C PRO A 93 3.67 3.56 -12.79
N VAL A 94 3.17 3.58 -11.56
CA VAL A 94 2.33 2.52 -11.00
C VAL A 94 1.02 3.09 -10.47
N VAL A 95 -0.07 2.41 -10.77
CA VAL A 95 -1.39 2.61 -10.15
C VAL A 95 -1.92 1.26 -9.73
N GLU A 96 -2.47 1.20 -8.54
CA GLU A 96 -3.11 0.00 -8.03
C GLU A 96 -4.63 0.14 -8.16
N LEU A 97 -5.24 -0.83 -8.78
CA LEU A 97 -6.68 -0.97 -8.91
C LEU A 97 -7.05 -2.44 -8.75
N GLY A 98 -8.02 -2.75 -7.92
CA GLY A 98 -8.46 -4.13 -7.68
C GLY A 98 -9.91 -4.21 -7.28
N LEU A 99 -10.28 -5.39 -6.79
CA LEU A 99 -11.61 -5.70 -6.28
C LEU A 99 -11.91 -4.94 -5.00
N VAL A 100 -13.18 -4.83 -4.66
CA VAL A 100 -13.64 -4.23 -3.40
C VAL A 100 -13.23 -5.13 -2.23
N ASN A 101 -12.54 -4.56 -1.25
CA ASN A 101 -11.94 -5.28 -0.13
C ASN A 101 -12.89 -5.53 1.05
N ALA A 102 -14.17 -5.77 0.81
CA ALA A 102 -15.16 -5.89 1.88
C ALA A 102 -14.89 -7.05 2.84
N THR A 103 -14.34 -8.15 2.33
CA THR A 103 -14.08 -9.39 3.09
C THR A 103 -12.61 -9.78 3.15
N ILE A 104 -11.70 -8.92 2.70
CA ILE A 104 -10.26 -9.20 2.67
C ILE A 104 -9.75 -9.59 4.07
N HIS A 105 -8.99 -10.67 4.14
CA HIS A 105 -8.43 -11.25 5.37
C HIS A 105 -9.47 -11.71 6.42
N LYS A 106 -10.73 -11.89 6.02
CA LYS A 106 -11.78 -12.45 6.88
C LYS A 106 -11.95 -13.94 6.63
N THR A 107 -12.56 -14.64 7.60
CA THR A 107 -13.08 -15.98 7.36
C THR A 107 -14.11 -15.92 6.23
N ASP A 108 -14.06 -16.91 5.33
CA ASP A 108 -14.92 -16.95 4.13
C ASP A 108 -14.72 -15.72 3.20
N GLU A 109 -13.47 -15.30 3.03
CA GLU A 109 -13.12 -14.26 2.05
C GLU A 109 -13.70 -14.58 0.69
N ASN A 110 -14.46 -13.64 0.15
CA ASN A 110 -15.19 -13.82 -1.10
C ASN A 110 -15.32 -12.51 -1.88
N VAL A 111 -15.68 -12.64 -3.15
CA VAL A 111 -16.02 -11.54 -4.03
C VAL A 111 -17.20 -11.93 -4.91
N ARG A 112 -18.01 -10.97 -5.29
CA ARG A 112 -19.12 -11.21 -6.22
C ARG A 112 -18.59 -11.40 -7.64
N VAL A 113 -19.17 -12.32 -8.40
CA VAL A 113 -18.76 -12.58 -9.79
C VAL A 113 -18.91 -11.32 -10.65
N GLU A 114 -19.96 -10.53 -10.45
CA GLU A 114 -20.19 -9.29 -11.18
C GLU A 114 -19.11 -8.23 -10.94
N GLU A 115 -18.41 -8.29 -9.80
CA GLU A 115 -17.27 -7.39 -9.51
C GLU A 115 -16.05 -7.80 -10.33
N ILE A 116 -15.81 -9.09 -10.53
CA ILE A 116 -14.75 -9.61 -11.40
C ILE A 116 -15.01 -9.21 -12.85
N GLU A 117 -16.25 -9.38 -13.33
CA GLU A 117 -16.64 -8.98 -14.68
C GLU A 117 -16.50 -7.45 -14.89
N THR A 118 -16.87 -6.67 -13.88
CA THR A 118 -16.73 -5.22 -13.91
C THR A 118 -15.26 -4.81 -13.95
N LEU A 119 -14.42 -5.42 -13.13
CA LEU A 119 -12.97 -5.16 -13.12
C LEU A 119 -12.33 -5.53 -14.46
N THR A 120 -12.75 -6.64 -15.06
CA THR A 120 -12.31 -7.04 -16.41
C THR A 120 -12.60 -5.98 -17.44
N ARG A 121 -13.83 -5.42 -17.45
CA ARG A 121 -14.21 -4.32 -18.36
C ARG A 121 -13.41 -3.05 -18.12
N ILE A 122 -13.09 -2.76 -16.85
CA ILE A 122 -12.25 -1.60 -16.52
C ILE A 122 -10.84 -1.80 -17.07
N TYR A 123 -10.22 -2.96 -16.87
CA TYR A 123 -8.89 -3.24 -17.43
C TYR A 123 -8.87 -3.21 -18.95
N GLN A 124 -9.91 -3.74 -19.59
CA GLN A 124 -10.05 -3.64 -21.04
C GLN A 124 -10.06 -2.17 -21.47
N ALA A 125 -10.87 -1.32 -20.84
CA ALA A 125 -10.96 0.10 -21.16
C ALA A 125 -9.61 0.84 -20.94
N VAL A 126 -8.85 0.46 -19.89
CA VAL A 126 -7.51 1.01 -19.66
C VAL A 126 -6.54 0.61 -20.78
N LEU A 127 -6.60 -0.63 -21.24
CA LEU A 127 -5.74 -1.11 -22.32
C LEU A 127 -6.10 -0.43 -23.66
N GLU A 128 -7.38 -0.31 -23.99
CA GLU A 128 -7.86 0.40 -25.19
C GLU A 128 -7.39 1.86 -25.20
N ASP A 129 -7.48 2.57 -24.07
CA ASP A 129 -6.99 3.94 -23.94
C ASP A 129 -5.45 4.03 -24.01
N SER A 130 -4.75 2.96 -23.64
CA SER A 130 -3.29 2.93 -23.63
C SER A 130 -2.71 2.55 -24.98
N PHE A 131 -3.43 1.73 -25.73
CA PHE A 131 -3.01 1.17 -27.01
C PHE A 131 -4.12 1.34 -28.05
N PRO A 132 -4.45 2.59 -28.45
CA PRO A 132 -5.46 2.81 -29.46
C PRO A 132 -5.05 2.11 -30.77
N GLU A 133 -6.01 1.47 -31.43
CA GLU A 133 -5.77 0.86 -32.74
C GLU A 133 -5.19 1.92 -33.68
N ARG A 134 -4.07 1.59 -34.31
CA ARG A 134 -3.51 2.43 -35.36
C ARG A 134 -4.41 2.28 -36.60
N GLY A 135 -5.22 3.29 -36.85
CA GLY A 135 -5.99 3.39 -38.08
C GLY A 135 -5.10 3.44 -39.34
#